data_39ea8f052c2c82ed59a986b73d26bebd
#
_entry.id   39ea8f052c2c82ed59a986b73d26bebd
#
_cell.length_a   1.000
_cell.length_b   1.000
_cell.length_c   1.000
_cell.angle_alpha   90.00
_cell.angle_beta   90.00
_cell.angle_gamma   90.00
#
_symmetry.space_group_name_H-M   'P 1'
#
loop_
_entity.id
_entity.type
_entity.pdbx_description
1 polymer ?
#
loop_
_entity_poly.entity_id
_entity_poly.type
_entity_poly.pdbx_seq_one_letter_code
_entity_poly.pdbx_strand_id
1 'polypeptide(L)'
;MTSTEYSISEDEEIAWNEIDKIESLFVGHKILKAEQKDEFTVYLTLDSDRVVRVQGNMGDYKDSDGFYYVTSLAKALPGGRIMAVSSESDKWEEKFTFFVMTEGNKMPLVEFEGSDNGYYGTGFWLKVL
;
A
#
# COMPACT_ATOMS: atom_id res chain seq x y z
N MET A 1 13.87 24.72 3.24
CA MET A 1 14.08 23.42 3.85
C MET A 1 13.80 22.35 2.87
N THR A 2 14.49 21.35 2.99
CA THR A 2 14.26 20.22 2.13
C THR A 2 13.62 19.10 2.90
N SER A 3 12.56 18.56 2.36
CA SER A 3 12.07 17.31 2.85
C SER A 3 13.10 16.25 2.54
N THR A 4 13.13 15.23 3.35
CA THR A 4 13.91 14.06 3.04
C THR A 4 13.21 13.32 1.91
N GLU A 5 13.89 13.16 0.81
CA GLU A 5 13.37 12.38 -0.30
C GLU A 5 14.16 11.08 -0.39
N TYR A 6 13.44 10.00 -0.54
CA TYR A 6 14.05 8.71 -0.75
C TYR A 6 14.08 8.39 -2.23
N SER A 7 15.23 7.93 -2.70
CA SER A 7 15.35 7.44 -4.07
C SER A 7 14.87 6.00 -4.07
N ILE A 8 13.68 5.79 -4.60
CA ILE A 8 13.08 4.45 -4.62
C ILE A 8 13.41 3.80 -5.95
N SER A 9 14.14 2.70 -5.88
CA SER A 9 14.52 1.94 -7.07
C SER A 9 13.37 1.04 -7.52
N GLU A 10 13.38 0.69 -8.79
CA GLU A 10 12.48 -0.35 -9.29
C GLU A 10 12.77 -1.64 -8.52
N ASP A 11 11.72 -2.40 -8.26
CA ASP A 11 11.77 -3.66 -7.53
C ASP A 11 12.20 -3.54 -6.07
N GLU A 12 12.34 -2.34 -5.54
CA GLU A 12 12.56 -2.16 -4.12
C GLU A 12 11.27 -2.45 -3.36
N GLU A 13 11.35 -3.33 -2.36
CA GLU A 13 10.19 -3.64 -1.52
C GLU A 13 10.15 -2.69 -0.35
N ILE A 14 8.99 -2.10 -0.12
CA ILE A 14 8.76 -1.14 0.96
C ILE A 14 7.70 -1.72 1.88
N ALA A 15 8.04 -1.89 3.15
CA ALA A 15 7.10 -2.43 4.12
C ALA A 15 6.00 -1.41 4.45
N TRP A 16 4.85 -1.91 4.86
CA TRP A 16 3.68 -1.10 5.17
C TRP A 16 3.94 -0.01 6.21
N ASN A 17 4.91 -0.20 7.08
CA ASN A 17 5.23 0.75 8.14
C ASN A 17 6.38 1.69 7.80
N GLU A 18 6.94 1.58 6.62
CA GLU A 18 7.97 2.51 6.15
C GLU A 18 7.31 3.74 5.51
N ILE A 19 6.60 4.50 6.33
CA ILE A 19 5.72 5.58 5.85
C ILE A 19 6.49 6.66 5.09
N ASP A 20 7.69 7.01 5.53
CA ASP A 20 8.48 8.03 4.84
C ASP A 20 8.78 7.64 3.39
N LYS A 21 9.11 6.38 3.17
CA LYS A 21 9.36 5.88 1.82
C LYS A 21 8.08 5.83 0.99
N ILE A 22 6.98 5.42 1.60
CA ILE A 22 5.70 5.36 0.91
C ILE A 22 5.27 6.78 0.52
N GLU A 23 5.43 7.75 1.41
CA GLU A 23 5.13 9.14 1.10
C GLU A 23 5.96 9.66 -0.07
N SER A 24 7.23 9.26 -0.14
CA SER A 24 8.09 9.66 -1.25
C SER A 24 7.57 9.21 -2.60
N LEU A 25 6.84 8.09 -2.63
CA LEU A 25 6.24 7.59 -3.86
C LEU A 25 4.98 8.36 -4.26
N PHE A 26 4.15 8.69 -3.29
CA PHE A 26 2.78 9.14 -3.55
C PHE A 26 2.55 10.63 -3.43
N VAL A 27 3.24 11.30 -2.51
CA VAL A 27 2.95 12.71 -2.24
C VAL A 27 3.24 13.59 -3.45
N GLY A 28 2.30 14.44 -3.78
CA GLY A 28 2.37 15.32 -4.94
C GLY A 28 1.82 14.70 -6.21
N HIS A 29 1.48 13.42 -6.19
CA HIS A 29 0.97 12.70 -7.36
C HIS A 29 -0.51 12.41 -7.24
N LYS A 30 -1.12 12.10 -8.38
CA LYS A 30 -2.50 11.62 -8.45
C LYS A 30 -2.48 10.14 -8.78
N ILE A 31 -3.46 9.42 -8.25
CA ILE A 31 -3.69 8.04 -8.64
C ILE A 31 -4.66 8.07 -9.82
N LEU A 32 -4.23 7.58 -10.96
CA LEU A 32 -5.04 7.55 -12.17
C LEU A 32 -5.84 6.27 -12.30
N LYS A 33 -5.35 5.19 -11.71
CA LYS A 33 -5.98 3.88 -11.83
C LYS A 33 -5.62 3.03 -10.63
N ALA A 34 -6.60 2.27 -10.14
CA ALA A 34 -6.40 1.26 -9.11
C ALA A 34 -7.05 -0.02 -9.60
N GLU A 35 -6.29 -1.11 -9.63
CA GLU A 35 -6.75 -2.35 -10.22
C GLU A 35 -6.31 -3.53 -9.38
N GLN A 36 -7.29 -4.33 -8.94
CA GLN A 36 -6.99 -5.57 -8.22
C GLN A 36 -6.61 -6.66 -9.23
N LYS A 37 -5.44 -7.24 -9.05
CA LYS A 37 -4.92 -8.25 -9.97
C LYS A 37 -5.23 -9.67 -9.52
N ASP A 38 -5.18 -9.90 -8.23
CA ASP A 38 -5.51 -11.20 -7.64
C ASP A 38 -5.91 -11.00 -6.19
N GLU A 39 -6.03 -12.08 -5.44
CA GLU A 39 -6.48 -12.05 -4.04
C GLU A 39 -5.57 -11.24 -3.13
N PHE A 40 -4.33 -11.02 -3.53
CA PHE A 40 -3.32 -10.39 -2.67
C PHE A 40 -2.83 -9.05 -3.21
N THR A 41 -3.14 -8.72 -4.46
CA THR A 41 -2.37 -7.72 -5.20
C THR A 41 -3.24 -6.65 -5.83
N VAL A 42 -2.84 -5.39 -5.63
CA VAL A 42 -3.44 -4.22 -6.28
C VAL A 42 -2.35 -3.45 -7.00
N TYR A 43 -2.63 -3.00 -8.20
CA TYR A 43 -1.74 -2.10 -8.96
C TYR A 43 -2.32 -0.70 -8.94
N LEU A 44 -1.48 0.26 -8.57
CA LEU A 44 -1.83 1.69 -8.57
C LEU A 44 -0.99 2.39 -9.63
N THR A 45 -1.65 3.04 -10.59
CA THR A 45 -0.96 3.82 -11.62
C THR A 45 -1.01 5.29 -11.23
N LEU A 46 0.15 5.90 -11.17
CA LEU A 46 0.30 7.31 -10.80
C LEU A 46 0.35 8.19 -12.06
N ASP A 47 0.16 9.48 -11.87
CA ASP A 47 0.19 10.45 -12.97
C ASP A 47 1.58 10.61 -13.60
N SER A 48 2.61 10.06 -12.96
CA SER A 48 3.97 9.98 -13.50
C SER A 48 4.21 8.76 -14.39
N ASP A 49 3.17 7.99 -14.69
CA ASP A 49 3.21 6.70 -15.39
C ASP A 49 3.84 5.57 -14.59
N ARG A 50 4.23 5.85 -13.36
CA ARG A 50 4.79 4.84 -12.47
C ARG A 50 3.67 3.95 -11.95
N VAL A 51 3.93 2.65 -11.91
CA VAL A 51 2.99 1.68 -11.35
C VAL A 51 3.56 1.16 -10.04
N VAL A 52 2.76 1.19 -9.00
CA VAL A 52 3.12 0.67 -7.69
C VAL A 52 2.27 -0.54 -7.39
N ARG A 53 2.92 -1.65 -7.11
CA ARG A 53 2.23 -2.86 -6.67
C ARG A 53 2.08 -2.81 -5.15
N VAL A 54 0.85 -2.98 -4.68
CA VAL A 54 0.55 -3.08 -3.24
C VAL A 54 0.08 -4.50 -3.01
N GLN A 55 0.79 -5.24 -2.19
CA GLN A 55 0.57 -6.67 -2.03
C GLN A 55 0.49 -7.07 -0.57
N GLY A 56 -0.53 -7.85 -0.22
CA GLY A 56 -0.61 -8.45 1.09
C GLY A 56 0.49 -9.48 1.27
N ASN A 57 1.05 -9.53 2.47
CA ASN A 57 2.11 -10.47 2.76
C ASN A 57 1.56 -11.90 2.71
N MET A 58 2.16 -12.74 1.90
CA MET A 58 1.68 -14.10 1.68
C MET A 58 2.73 -15.17 1.93
N GLY A 59 3.97 -14.78 2.25
CA GLY A 59 5.04 -15.74 2.46
C GLY A 59 5.41 -16.51 1.20
N ASP A 60 6.30 -17.47 1.35
CA ASP A 60 6.83 -18.25 0.23
C ASP A 60 6.17 -19.63 0.11
N TYR A 61 5.43 -20.05 1.09
CA TYR A 61 4.86 -21.41 1.14
C TYR A 61 3.36 -21.36 1.01
N LYS A 62 2.84 -22.23 0.15
CA LYS A 62 1.41 -22.33 -0.11
C LYS A 62 0.60 -22.79 1.11
N ASP A 63 1.22 -23.54 1.97
CA ASP A 63 0.55 -24.13 3.13
C ASP A 63 0.76 -23.38 4.42
N SER A 64 1.42 -22.21 4.36
CA SER A 64 1.64 -21.47 5.57
C SER A 64 0.42 -20.63 5.92
N ASP A 65 0.19 -20.48 7.22
CA ASP A 65 -0.82 -19.56 7.72
C ASP A 65 -0.21 -18.16 7.72
N GLY A 66 -0.52 -17.19 7.26
CA GLY A 66 0.17 -15.90 7.25
C GLY A 66 -0.08 -15.17 5.95
N PHE A 67 -1.31 -15.28 5.47
CA PHE A 67 -1.72 -14.59 4.27
C PHE A 67 -2.55 -13.38 4.63
N TYR A 68 -2.35 -12.33 3.86
CA TYR A 68 -3.16 -11.11 3.96
C TYR A 68 -3.81 -10.88 2.60
N TYR A 69 -5.13 -10.96 2.59
CA TYR A 69 -5.93 -10.87 1.37
C TYR A 69 -6.46 -9.44 1.21
N VAL A 70 -6.61 -9.00 -0.03
CA VAL A 70 -7.29 -7.76 -0.33
C VAL A 70 -8.77 -7.97 -0.04
N THR A 71 -9.30 -7.23 0.91
CA THR A 71 -10.71 -7.32 1.28
C THR A 71 -11.53 -6.11 0.79
N SER A 72 -10.84 -5.03 0.45
CA SER A 72 -11.53 -3.86 -0.08
C SER A 72 -10.57 -3.03 -0.93
N LEU A 73 -11.06 -2.54 -2.05
CA LEU A 73 -10.38 -1.58 -2.89
C LEU A 73 -11.36 -0.44 -3.14
N ALA A 74 -10.92 0.81 -2.96
CA ALA A 74 -11.78 1.96 -3.13
C ALA A 74 -12.39 1.98 -4.53
N LYS A 75 -13.70 2.19 -4.58
CA LYS A 75 -14.45 2.25 -5.84
C LYS A 75 -14.23 3.55 -6.57
N ALA A 76 -13.96 4.62 -5.82
CA ALA A 76 -13.68 5.92 -6.38
C ALA A 76 -12.27 6.33 -6.03
N LEU A 77 -11.54 6.84 -7.00
CA LEU A 77 -10.17 7.29 -6.77
C LEU A 77 -10.15 8.61 -5.99
N PRO A 78 -9.04 8.89 -5.27
CA PRO A 78 -8.90 10.19 -4.61
C PRO A 78 -8.99 11.32 -5.62
N GLY A 79 -9.76 12.34 -5.29
CA GLY A 79 -9.90 13.50 -6.16
C GLY A 79 -8.83 14.53 -5.89
N GLY A 80 -7.71 14.43 -6.54
CA GLY A 80 -6.63 15.41 -6.40
C GLY A 80 -5.30 14.79 -6.05
N ARG A 81 -4.35 15.67 -5.75
CA ARG A 81 -3.00 15.22 -5.41
C ARG A 81 -2.93 14.71 -4.00
N ILE A 82 -2.17 13.68 -3.80
CA ILE A 82 -1.98 13.09 -2.49
C ILE A 82 -1.06 14.00 -1.68
N MET A 83 -1.48 14.32 -0.45
CA MET A 83 -0.71 15.17 0.46
C MET A 83 -0.02 14.34 1.53
N ALA A 84 -0.57 13.19 1.87
CA ALA A 84 0.00 12.30 2.87
C ALA A 84 -0.57 10.89 2.69
N VAL A 85 0.11 9.93 3.27
CA VAL A 85 -0.37 8.55 3.34
C VAL A 85 -0.26 8.06 4.77
N SER A 86 -1.05 7.05 5.11
CA SER A 86 -0.87 6.35 6.37
C SER A 86 -1.23 4.88 6.21
N SER A 87 -0.65 4.06 7.06
CA SER A 87 -0.97 2.64 7.13
C SER A 87 -1.39 2.36 8.56
N GLU A 88 -2.57 1.81 8.73
CA GLU A 88 -3.11 1.55 10.05
C GLU A 88 -3.50 0.09 10.18
N SER A 89 -3.32 -0.45 11.37
CA SER A 89 -3.73 -1.82 11.66
C SER A 89 -4.65 -1.83 12.86
N ASP A 90 -5.43 -2.89 12.96
CA ASP A 90 -6.21 -3.10 14.17
C ASP A 90 -5.30 -3.61 15.29
N LYS A 91 -5.90 -3.77 16.47
CA LYS A 91 -5.18 -4.18 17.68
C LYS A 91 -4.45 -5.52 17.53
N TRP A 92 -5.00 -6.43 16.73
CA TRP A 92 -4.50 -7.78 16.59
C TRP A 92 -3.63 -7.97 15.35
N GLU A 93 -3.41 -6.90 14.58
CA GLU A 93 -2.66 -6.93 13.32
C GLU A 93 -3.25 -7.94 12.32
N GLU A 94 -4.57 -8.04 12.33
CA GLU A 94 -5.30 -8.89 11.39
C GLU A 94 -5.92 -8.09 10.26
N LYS A 95 -6.07 -6.78 10.45
CA LYS A 95 -6.62 -5.89 9.44
C LYS A 95 -5.68 -4.71 9.24
N PHE A 96 -5.32 -4.48 8.00
CA PHE A 96 -4.44 -3.37 7.63
C PHE A 96 -5.14 -2.53 6.58
N THR A 97 -5.06 -1.21 6.74
CA THR A 97 -5.67 -0.28 5.79
C THR A 97 -4.63 0.72 5.33
N PHE A 98 -4.51 0.88 4.02
CA PHE A 98 -3.68 1.90 3.42
C PHE A 98 -4.57 3.09 3.09
N PHE A 99 -4.30 4.21 3.76
CA PHE A 99 -5.03 5.46 3.58
C PHE A 99 -4.25 6.43 2.74
N VAL A 100 -4.95 7.19 1.92
CA VAL A 100 -4.38 8.36 1.26
C VAL A 100 -5.15 9.59 1.68
N MET A 101 -4.45 10.70 1.78
CA MET A 101 -5.03 11.97 2.17
C MET A 101 -4.82 12.98 1.07
N THR A 102 -5.93 13.55 0.62
CA THR A 102 -5.93 14.68 -0.29
C THR A 102 -6.44 15.88 0.49
N GLU A 103 -6.52 17.05 -0.13
CA GLU A 103 -6.95 18.25 0.57
C GLU A 103 -8.32 18.03 1.24
N GLY A 104 -8.31 18.07 2.56
CA GLY A 104 -9.52 17.98 3.35
C GLY A 104 -10.15 16.59 3.44
N ASN A 105 -9.49 15.55 2.93
CA ASN A 105 -10.10 14.23 2.88
C ASN A 105 -9.08 13.11 3.14
N LYS A 106 -9.43 12.22 4.05
CA LYS A 106 -8.69 10.99 4.31
C LYS A 106 -9.56 9.83 3.90
N MET A 107 -9.08 8.97 3.02
CA MET A 107 -9.89 7.85 2.57
C MET A 107 -9.09 6.54 2.56
N PRO A 108 -9.76 5.42 2.88
CA PRO A 108 -9.12 4.12 2.73
C PRO A 108 -9.03 3.78 1.25
N LEU A 109 -7.85 3.40 0.82
CA LEU A 109 -7.62 3.03 -0.58
C LEU A 109 -7.66 1.51 -0.74
N VAL A 110 -6.91 0.79 0.08
CA VAL A 110 -6.85 -0.67 0.03
C VAL A 110 -6.91 -1.20 1.45
N GLU A 111 -7.69 -2.25 1.66
CA GLU A 111 -7.73 -2.96 2.94
C GLU A 111 -7.31 -4.40 2.75
N PHE A 112 -6.55 -4.89 3.72
CA PHE A 112 -6.09 -6.27 3.76
C PHE A 112 -6.51 -6.90 5.08
N GLU A 113 -6.88 -8.17 5.05
CA GLU A 113 -7.15 -8.94 6.26
C GLU A 113 -6.46 -10.29 6.17
N GLY A 114 -5.97 -10.75 7.31
CA GLY A 114 -5.29 -12.01 7.36
C GLY A 114 -4.66 -12.28 8.71
N SER A 115 -3.64 -13.12 8.70
CA SER A 115 -2.91 -13.44 9.91
C SER A 115 -1.44 -13.67 9.59
N ASP A 116 -0.60 -13.44 10.59
CA ASP A 116 0.84 -13.64 10.51
C ASP A 116 1.20 -14.94 11.22
N ASN A 117 1.99 -15.78 10.55
CA ASN A 117 2.46 -17.02 11.14
C ASN A 117 3.77 -16.84 11.93
N GLY A 118 4.25 -15.60 12.05
CA GLY A 118 5.48 -15.30 12.76
C GLY A 118 6.75 -15.42 11.94
N TYR A 119 6.67 -15.86 10.70
CA TYR A 119 7.84 -16.05 9.84
C TYR A 119 7.93 -15.05 8.68
N TYR A 120 6.79 -14.66 8.10
CA TYR A 120 6.77 -13.91 6.85
C TYR A 120 6.39 -12.45 7.02
N GLY A 121 6.12 -12.05 8.24
CA GLY A 121 5.77 -10.67 8.55
C GLY A 121 4.29 -10.37 8.39
N THR A 122 3.91 -9.22 8.90
CA THR A 122 2.52 -8.79 8.95
C THR A 122 2.22 -7.78 7.85
N GLY A 123 0.95 -7.64 7.51
CA GLY A 123 0.45 -6.55 6.72
C GLY A 123 0.71 -6.69 5.24
N PHE A 124 1.17 -5.60 4.66
CA PHE A 124 1.38 -5.52 3.21
C PHE A 124 2.69 -4.81 2.90
N TRP A 125 3.07 -4.84 1.64
CA TRP A 125 4.26 -4.15 1.16
C TRP A 125 4.00 -3.59 -0.23
N LEU A 126 4.85 -2.65 -0.62
CA LEU A 126 4.74 -1.97 -1.90
C LEU A 126 6.01 -2.19 -2.72
N LYS A 127 5.85 -2.15 -4.03
CA LYS A 127 6.97 -2.31 -4.95
C LYS A 127 6.71 -1.49 -6.20
N VAL A 128 7.70 -0.72 -6.61
CA VAL A 128 7.64 0.03 -7.86
C VAL A 128 7.98 -0.90 -9.01
N LEU A 129 7.11 -0.95 -9.99
CA LEU A 129 7.30 -1.81 -11.15
C LEU A 129 8.01 -1.07 -12.29
#